data_6f4f3d9413f2cc94e3c82d9886956348
#
_entry.id   6f4f3d9413f2cc94e3c82d9886956348
#
_cell.length_a   1.000
_cell.length_b   1.000
_cell.length_c   1.000
_cell.angle_alpha   90.00
_cell.angle_beta   90.00
_cell.angle_gamma   90.00
#
_symmetry.space_group_name_H-M   'P 1'
#
loop_
_entity.id
_entity.type
_entity.pdbx_description
1 polymer ?
#
loop_
_entity_poly.entity_id
_entity_poly.type
_entity_poly.pdbx_seq_one_letter_code
_entity_poly.pdbx_strand_id
1 'polypeptide(L)'
;MNWLYVVIMTNKELVIKAVTEVFINGDASALDKYWSENYVQHNPQIPNGREALKQMISGGGNMKYEMGLVVADGDFVMVHARITGFGPKPLIAVDIFRVKEGKLAEHWDVLQEEVPAENTASKNSMFPIKL
;
A
#
# COMPACT_ATOMS: atom_id res chain seq x y z
N MET A 1 20.60 -30.82 -17.92
CA MET A 1 19.48 -30.83 -16.98
C MET A 1 19.12 -29.39 -16.65
N ASN A 2 17.96 -28.95 -17.13
CA ASN A 2 17.50 -27.56 -16.89
C ASN A 2 16.77 -27.50 -15.56
N TRP A 3 17.37 -26.84 -14.59
CA TRP A 3 16.71 -26.54 -13.33
C TRP A 3 15.92 -25.25 -13.50
N LEU A 4 14.59 -25.35 -13.41
CA LEU A 4 13.73 -24.18 -13.31
C LEU A 4 13.75 -23.71 -11.85
N TYR A 5 14.47 -22.62 -11.62
CA TYR A 5 14.38 -21.94 -10.33
C TYR A 5 13.09 -21.15 -10.29
N VAL A 6 12.10 -21.66 -9.56
CA VAL A 6 10.90 -20.88 -9.27
C VAL A 6 11.25 -19.98 -8.08
N VAL A 7 11.39 -18.69 -8.34
CA VAL A 7 11.53 -17.71 -7.26
C VAL A 7 10.15 -17.52 -6.65
N ILE A 8 9.94 -18.12 -5.48
CA ILE A 8 8.70 -17.92 -4.72
C ILE A 8 8.91 -16.69 -3.83
N MET A 9 8.19 -15.61 -4.14
CA MET A 9 8.14 -14.45 -3.25
C MET A 9 7.26 -14.77 -2.03
N THR A 10 7.70 -14.32 -0.85
CA THR A 10 6.83 -14.29 0.31
C THR A 10 5.71 -13.27 0.09
N ASN A 11 4.63 -13.38 0.83
CA ASN A 11 3.56 -12.40 0.76
C ASN A 11 4.05 -10.98 1.08
N LYS A 12 4.96 -10.85 2.04
CA LYS A 12 5.60 -9.58 2.37
C LYS A 12 6.37 -9.00 1.18
N GLU A 13 7.20 -9.80 0.52
CA GLU A 13 7.98 -9.37 -0.65
C GLU A 13 7.06 -8.98 -1.81
N LEU A 14 5.99 -9.76 -2.04
CA LEU A 14 5.00 -9.47 -3.06
C LEU A 14 4.35 -8.10 -2.85
N VAL A 15 3.89 -7.83 -1.63
CA VAL A 15 3.21 -6.56 -1.32
C VAL A 15 4.18 -5.38 -1.40
N ILE A 16 5.42 -5.52 -0.89
CA ILE A 16 6.43 -4.48 -1.02
C ILE A 16 6.67 -4.14 -2.50
N LYS A 17 6.84 -5.16 -3.33
CA LYS A 17 7.09 -4.97 -4.77
C LYS A 17 5.89 -4.33 -5.47
N ALA A 18 4.69 -4.83 -5.19
CA ALA A 18 3.45 -4.34 -5.77
C ALA A 18 3.20 -2.86 -5.43
N VAL A 19 3.27 -2.52 -4.15
CA VAL A 19 3.06 -1.15 -3.67
C VAL A 19 4.14 -0.21 -4.21
N THR A 20 5.39 -0.66 -4.27
CA THR A 20 6.48 0.14 -4.83
C THR A 20 6.24 0.47 -6.30
N GLU A 21 5.91 -0.51 -7.13
CA GLU A 21 5.72 -0.28 -8.58
C GLU A 21 4.51 0.62 -8.85
N VAL A 22 3.40 0.43 -8.13
CA VAL A 22 2.16 1.17 -8.39
C VAL A 22 2.16 2.52 -7.69
N PHE A 23 2.36 2.54 -6.37
CA PHE A 23 2.13 3.77 -5.59
C PHE A 23 3.36 4.65 -5.42
N ILE A 24 4.56 4.09 -5.50
CA ILE A 24 5.79 4.88 -5.42
C ILE A 24 6.28 5.25 -6.83
N ASN A 25 6.32 4.27 -7.75
CA ASN A 25 6.78 4.51 -9.11
C ASN A 25 5.70 5.01 -10.07
N GLY A 26 4.42 4.94 -9.67
CA GLY A 26 3.31 5.43 -10.48
C GLY A 26 2.98 4.58 -11.70
N ASP A 27 3.34 3.31 -11.70
CA ASP A 27 3.09 2.40 -12.81
C ASP A 27 1.70 1.75 -12.69
N ALA A 28 0.69 2.38 -13.32
CA ALA A 28 -0.66 1.86 -13.30
C ALA A 28 -0.80 0.47 -13.95
N SER A 29 0.07 0.14 -14.92
CA SER A 29 0.03 -1.16 -15.58
C SER A 29 0.41 -2.31 -14.65
N ALA A 30 1.18 -2.04 -13.60
CA ALA A 30 1.56 -3.04 -12.60
C ALA A 30 0.36 -3.56 -11.80
N LEU A 31 -0.75 -2.82 -11.76
CA LEU A 31 -1.98 -3.28 -11.13
C LEU A 31 -2.50 -4.59 -11.75
N ASP A 32 -2.38 -4.74 -13.06
CA ASP A 32 -2.79 -5.98 -13.74
C ASP A 32 -1.94 -7.18 -13.34
N LYS A 33 -0.71 -6.91 -12.92
CA LYS A 33 0.25 -7.94 -12.54
C LYS A 33 0.06 -8.42 -11.10
N TYR A 34 -0.19 -7.50 -10.18
CA TYR A 34 -0.16 -7.78 -8.74
C TYR A 34 -1.51 -7.77 -8.05
N TRP A 35 -2.50 -7.05 -8.58
CA TRP A 35 -3.82 -6.95 -7.97
C TRP A 35 -4.82 -7.89 -8.63
N SER A 36 -5.70 -8.46 -7.81
CA SER A 36 -6.84 -9.21 -8.31
C SER A 36 -7.79 -8.26 -9.06
N GLU A 37 -8.37 -8.73 -10.16
CA GLU A 37 -9.38 -7.98 -10.91
C GLU A 37 -10.57 -7.59 -10.02
N ASN A 38 -11.00 -8.52 -9.18
CA ASN A 38 -12.13 -8.35 -8.27
C ASN A 38 -11.69 -7.88 -6.87
N TYR A 39 -10.74 -6.97 -6.83
CA TYR A 39 -10.19 -6.44 -5.60
C TYR A 39 -11.28 -5.89 -4.68
N VAL A 40 -11.35 -6.39 -3.45
CA VAL A 40 -12.35 -5.98 -2.46
C VAL A 40 -11.78 -4.84 -1.63
N GLN A 41 -12.45 -3.70 -1.65
CA GLN A 41 -11.98 -2.48 -1.02
C GLN A 41 -12.84 -2.12 0.18
N HIS A 42 -12.18 -1.86 1.32
CA HIS A 42 -12.86 -1.43 2.54
C HIS A 42 -12.57 0.04 2.92
N ASN A 43 -11.73 0.74 2.14
CA ASN A 43 -11.63 2.18 2.31
C ASN A 43 -12.93 2.82 1.84
N PRO A 44 -13.59 3.64 2.68
CA PRO A 44 -14.94 4.15 2.38
C PRO A 44 -15.01 5.10 1.18
N GLN A 45 -13.87 5.57 0.68
CA GLN A 45 -13.82 6.53 -0.42
C GLN A 45 -13.38 5.90 -1.74
N ILE A 46 -13.03 4.62 -1.75
CA ILE A 46 -12.48 3.95 -2.93
C ILE A 46 -13.41 2.79 -3.34
N PRO A 47 -13.87 2.75 -4.59
CA PRO A 47 -14.70 1.64 -5.07
C PRO A 47 -13.93 0.31 -5.13
N ASN A 48 -14.67 -0.80 -5.19
CA ASN A 48 -14.11 -2.12 -5.46
C ASN A 48 -13.46 -2.18 -6.85
N GLY A 49 -12.53 -3.12 -6.99
CA GLY A 49 -11.88 -3.43 -8.26
C GLY A 49 -10.59 -2.68 -8.47
N ARG A 50 -9.67 -3.33 -9.19
CA ARG A 50 -8.37 -2.70 -9.50
C ARG A 50 -8.48 -1.53 -10.49
N GLU A 51 -9.56 -1.47 -11.27
CA GLU A 51 -9.75 -0.40 -12.26
C GLU A 51 -9.86 0.97 -11.59
N ALA A 52 -10.51 1.04 -10.42
CA ALA A 52 -10.58 2.28 -9.64
C ALA A 52 -9.19 2.78 -9.23
N LEU A 53 -8.31 1.86 -8.84
CA LEU A 53 -6.92 2.20 -8.51
C LEU A 53 -6.14 2.66 -9.74
N LYS A 54 -6.36 2.02 -10.90
CA LYS A 54 -5.74 2.45 -12.16
C LYS A 54 -6.08 3.90 -12.48
N GLN A 55 -7.34 4.27 -12.33
CA GLN A 55 -7.80 5.63 -12.58
C GLN A 55 -7.16 6.63 -11.61
N MET A 56 -7.04 6.26 -10.34
CA MET A 56 -6.37 7.09 -9.34
C MET A 56 -4.90 7.35 -9.70
N ILE A 57 -4.18 6.32 -10.09
CA ILE A 57 -2.74 6.42 -10.43
C ILE A 57 -2.54 7.14 -11.76
N SER A 58 -3.37 6.86 -12.76
CA SER A 58 -3.27 7.45 -14.10
C SER A 58 -3.78 8.88 -14.17
N GLY A 59 -4.58 9.31 -13.21
CA GLY A 59 -5.29 10.60 -13.22
C GLY A 59 -4.42 11.83 -13.01
N GLY A 60 -3.10 11.68 -12.91
CA GLY A 60 -2.16 12.79 -12.78
C GLY A 60 -2.19 13.51 -11.43
N GLY A 61 -2.72 12.86 -10.40
CA GLY A 61 -2.72 13.39 -9.04
C GLY A 61 -1.31 13.51 -8.46
N ASN A 62 -1.15 14.40 -7.49
CA ASN A 62 0.13 14.62 -6.80
C ASN A 62 0.29 13.71 -5.58
N MET A 63 -0.30 12.52 -5.62
CA MET A 63 -0.20 11.58 -4.52
C MET A 63 1.22 11.04 -4.39
N LYS A 64 1.77 11.13 -3.17
CA LYS A 64 3.07 10.57 -2.82
C LYS A 64 2.86 9.54 -1.72
N TYR A 65 3.41 8.35 -1.92
CA TYR A 65 3.34 7.25 -0.95
C TYR A 65 4.74 6.97 -0.41
N GLU A 66 4.90 7.05 0.91
CA GLU A 66 6.15 6.73 1.61
C GLU A 66 5.91 5.46 2.42
N MET A 67 6.60 4.38 2.04
CA MET A 67 6.48 3.09 2.71
C MET A 67 7.38 3.06 3.95
N GLY A 68 6.79 2.74 5.10
CA GLY A 68 7.51 2.50 6.34
C GLY A 68 7.63 1.01 6.65
N LEU A 69 7.41 0.65 7.90
CA LEU A 69 7.49 -0.74 8.37
C LEU A 69 6.45 -1.61 7.67
N VAL A 70 6.88 -2.78 7.23
CA VAL A 70 6.00 -3.81 6.66
C VAL A 70 6.12 -5.07 7.49
N VAL A 71 4.99 -5.61 7.92
CA VAL A 71 4.91 -6.86 8.67
C VAL A 71 3.92 -7.81 8.00
N ALA A 72 4.13 -9.10 8.13
CA ALA A 72 3.26 -10.10 7.55
C ALA A 72 2.93 -11.19 8.57
N ASP A 73 1.69 -11.66 8.51
CA ASP A 73 1.20 -12.80 9.26
C ASP A 73 0.27 -13.61 8.35
N GLY A 74 0.73 -14.77 7.91
CA GLY A 74 -0.03 -15.62 6.97
C GLY A 74 -0.33 -14.86 5.67
N ASP A 75 -1.62 -14.80 5.32
CA ASP A 75 -2.09 -14.15 4.11
C ASP A 75 -2.20 -12.63 4.22
N PHE A 76 -1.97 -12.08 5.41
CA PHE A 76 -2.09 -10.65 5.67
C PHE A 76 -0.74 -9.96 5.70
N VAL A 77 -0.67 -8.80 5.07
CA VAL A 77 0.51 -7.93 5.09
C VAL A 77 0.06 -6.52 5.47
N MET A 78 0.72 -5.94 6.45
CA MET A 78 0.43 -4.59 6.94
C MET A 78 1.58 -3.66 6.60
N VAL A 79 1.25 -2.48 6.11
CA VAL A 79 2.22 -1.45 5.72
C VAL A 79 1.91 -0.17 6.49
N HIS A 80 2.86 0.29 7.30
CA HIS A 80 2.81 1.62 7.89
C HIS A 80 3.34 2.62 6.88
N ALA A 81 2.57 3.67 6.58
CA ALA A 81 2.88 4.56 5.46
C ALA A 81 2.52 6.02 5.78
N ARG A 82 3.14 6.94 5.03
CA ARG A 82 2.70 8.33 4.94
C ARG A 82 2.21 8.59 3.53
N ILE A 83 1.01 9.15 3.40
CA ILE A 83 0.40 9.47 2.12
C ILE A 83 0.18 10.97 2.04
N THR A 84 0.71 11.61 1.01
CA THR A 84 0.52 13.03 0.74
C THR A 84 -0.26 13.20 -0.56
N GLY A 85 -1.16 14.17 -0.64
CA GLY A 85 -1.92 14.45 -1.85
C GLY A 85 -3.23 13.69 -1.99
N PHE A 86 -3.59 12.83 -1.02
CA PHE A 86 -4.88 12.16 -0.95
C PHE A 86 -5.95 13.04 -0.28
N GLY A 87 -5.52 14.02 0.47
CA GLY A 87 -6.35 15.01 1.14
C GLY A 87 -5.54 16.29 1.37
N PRO A 88 -6.10 17.30 2.09
CA PRO A 88 -5.42 18.58 2.30
C PRO A 88 -4.20 18.48 3.22
N LYS A 89 -4.12 17.43 4.03
CA LYS A 89 -3.00 17.20 4.96
C LYS A 89 -2.38 15.84 4.71
N PRO A 90 -1.09 15.66 5.06
CA PRO A 90 -0.49 14.32 5.07
C PRO A 90 -1.26 13.38 5.98
N LEU A 91 -1.40 12.13 5.54
CA LEU A 91 -2.07 11.07 6.29
C LEU A 91 -1.05 10.01 6.70
N ILE A 92 -1.16 9.55 7.94
CA ILE A 92 -0.47 8.35 8.39
C ILE A 92 -1.45 7.19 8.23
N ALA A 93 -1.00 6.15 7.57
CA ALA A 93 -1.83 5.01 7.21
C ALA A 93 -1.28 3.72 7.80
N VAL A 94 -2.20 2.81 8.12
CA VAL A 94 -1.90 1.38 8.20
C VAL A 94 -2.74 0.72 7.11
N ASP A 95 -2.08 0.30 6.03
CA ASP A 95 -2.70 -0.46 4.97
C ASP A 95 -2.62 -1.94 5.30
N ILE A 96 -3.72 -2.66 5.17
CA ILE A 96 -3.79 -4.09 5.40
C ILE A 96 -4.22 -4.76 4.11
N PHE A 97 -3.41 -5.68 3.61
CA PHE A 97 -3.69 -6.43 2.40
C PHE A 97 -3.89 -7.91 2.72
N ARG A 98 -4.91 -8.51 2.11
CA ARG A 98 -5.03 -9.98 2.04
C ARG A 98 -4.46 -10.42 0.71
N VAL A 99 -3.48 -11.33 0.76
CA VAL A 99 -2.94 -11.97 -0.43
C VAL A 99 -3.68 -13.29 -0.67
N LYS A 100 -4.12 -13.52 -1.89
CA LYS A 100 -4.78 -14.76 -2.30
C LYS A 100 -4.29 -15.14 -3.69
N GLU A 101 -3.83 -16.39 -3.83
CA GLU A 101 -3.37 -16.92 -5.11
C GLU A 101 -2.30 -16.03 -5.77
N GLY A 102 -1.37 -15.52 -4.96
CA GLY A 102 -0.26 -14.70 -5.43
C GLY A 102 -0.63 -13.28 -5.85
N LYS A 103 -1.81 -12.78 -5.45
CA LYS A 103 -2.27 -11.45 -5.79
C LYS A 103 -2.83 -10.74 -4.57
N LEU A 104 -2.76 -9.40 -4.58
CA LEU A 104 -3.44 -8.56 -3.59
C LEU A 104 -4.94 -8.62 -3.90
N ALA A 105 -5.72 -9.20 -3.01
CA ALA A 105 -7.13 -9.52 -3.26
C ALA A 105 -8.10 -8.67 -2.46
N GLU A 106 -7.68 -8.12 -1.32
CA GLU A 106 -8.56 -7.38 -0.42
C GLU A 106 -7.75 -6.39 0.41
N HIS A 107 -8.35 -5.27 0.75
CA HIS A 107 -7.66 -4.16 1.40
C HIS A 107 -8.54 -3.48 2.44
N TRP A 108 -7.95 -3.20 3.58
CA TRP A 108 -8.45 -2.32 4.63
C TRP A 108 -7.40 -1.25 4.90
N ASP A 109 -7.81 -0.12 5.42
CA ASP A 109 -6.86 0.85 5.94
C ASP A 109 -7.42 1.59 7.16
N VAL A 110 -6.50 2.16 7.91
CA VAL A 110 -6.79 3.11 8.98
C VAL A 110 -5.97 4.34 8.69
N LEU A 111 -6.64 5.47 8.56
CA LEU A 111 -6.01 6.74 8.19
C LEU A 111 -6.15 7.74 9.33
N GLN A 112 -5.07 8.48 9.60
CA GLN A 112 -5.06 9.55 10.58
C GLN A 112 -4.27 10.73 10.03
N GLU A 113 -4.79 11.95 10.17
CA GLU A 113 -4.03 13.14 9.79
C GLU A 113 -2.74 13.24 10.61
N GLU A 114 -1.63 13.52 9.93
CA GLU A 114 -0.35 13.66 10.58
C GLU A 114 -0.28 14.97 11.37
N VAL A 115 0.13 14.86 12.64
CA VAL A 115 0.46 16.01 13.48
C VAL A 115 1.99 16.07 13.54
N PRO A 116 2.62 17.23 13.19
CA PRO A 116 4.06 17.38 13.32
C PRO A 116 4.55 17.12 14.75
N ALA A 117 5.73 16.56 14.89
CA ALA A 117 6.27 16.16 16.20
C ALA A 117 6.24 17.29 17.24
N GLU A 118 6.58 18.50 16.83
CA GLU A 118 6.57 19.67 17.71
C GLU A 118 5.18 20.02 18.28
N ASN A 119 4.12 19.56 17.60
CA ASN A 119 2.73 19.81 18.00
C ASN A 119 2.07 18.63 18.69
N THR A 120 2.77 17.50 18.82
CA THR A 120 2.24 16.33 19.53
C THR A 120 2.44 16.49 21.04
N ALA A 121 1.58 15.82 21.82
CA ALA A 121 1.69 15.86 23.30
C ALA A 121 3.00 15.26 23.80
N SER A 122 3.50 14.20 23.15
CA SER A 122 4.72 13.49 23.54
C SER A 122 5.98 14.04 22.88
N LYS A 123 5.83 14.91 21.87
CA LYS A 123 6.93 15.40 21.02
C LYS A 123 7.56 14.29 20.16
N ASN A 124 6.90 13.15 20.04
CA ASN A 124 7.33 12.06 19.18
C ASN A 124 6.62 12.13 17.83
N SER A 125 7.34 11.81 16.76
CA SER A 125 6.76 11.78 15.41
C SER A 125 5.87 10.56 15.21
N MET A 126 4.83 10.71 14.40
CA MET A 126 3.93 9.62 14.03
C MET A 126 4.54 8.69 12.99
N PHE A 127 5.52 9.15 12.23
CA PHE A 127 6.14 8.41 11.11
C PHE A 127 7.59 8.90 10.89
N PRO A 128 8.54 8.03 10.51
CA PRO A 128 8.42 6.57 10.44
C PRO A 128 8.64 5.88 11.80
N ILE A 129 8.38 4.58 11.84
CA ILE A 129 8.83 3.74 12.95
C ILE A 129 10.33 3.50 12.75
N LYS A 130 11.13 3.86 13.74
CA LYS A 130 12.57 3.64 13.72
C LYS A 130 12.89 2.27 14.32
N LEU A 131 13.64 1.48 13.59
CA LEU A 131 14.08 0.15 14.02
C LEU A 131 15.44 0.22 14.70
#